data_a079a7ef5c375e56063daefb2742b11f
#
_entry.id   a079a7ef5c375e56063daefb2742b11f
#
_cell.length_a   1.000
_cell.length_b   1.000
_cell.length_c   1.000
_cell.angle_alpha   90.00
_cell.angle_beta   90.00
_cell.angle_gamma   90.00
#
_symmetry.space_group_name_H-M   'P 1'
#
loop_
_entity.id
_entity.type
_entity.pdbx_description
1 polymer ?
#
loop_
_entity_poly.entity_id
_entity_poly.type
_entity_poly.pdbx_seq_one_letter_code
_entity_poly.pdbx_strand_id
1 'polypeptide(L)'
;MSDRRLTARRWDDEYRNQRYLDEPPLPFVDRILDTLRADASAWNGTGLYVGCGNGRNYLPLIDAGLVLFGLDVSAEAVTRLGRRRPALPASHLICDDFRTFQSPTARFDYLIAIQVFQHGGDADVAAYFARVAALLRPGGLFFLRVNAVSTQIYHAHTVVDRNNLGGLTIRYDDGPKSGLLIHFFSDAELRTRLESAFVPVQHPREDVTARAAPKTGSWTQWEMMCKRR
;
A
#
# COMPACT_ATOMS: atom_id res chain seq x y z
N MET A 1 -7.57 -2.98 -23.07
CA MET A 1 -7.67 -1.95 -22.02
C MET A 1 -6.43 -2.06 -21.17
N SER A 2 -5.73 -0.98 -20.86
CA SER A 2 -4.54 -1.09 -20.01
C SER A 2 -4.98 -1.55 -18.62
N ASP A 3 -4.18 -2.41 -17.99
CA ASP A 3 -4.40 -2.99 -16.65
C ASP A 3 -4.68 -1.92 -15.58
N ARG A 4 -4.08 -0.72 -15.74
CA ARG A 4 -4.30 0.48 -14.90
C ARG A 4 -5.76 0.94 -14.86
N ARG A 5 -6.44 1.02 -16.04
CA ARG A 5 -7.85 1.46 -16.11
C ARG A 5 -8.78 0.44 -15.46
N LEU A 6 -8.46 -0.84 -15.58
CA LEU A 6 -9.22 -1.88 -14.92
C LEU A 6 -9.06 -1.77 -13.40
N THR A 7 -7.84 -1.61 -12.90
CA THR A 7 -7.57 -1.45 -11.47
C THR A 7 -8.32 -0.26 -10.89
N ALA A 8 -8.22 0.93 -11.49
CA ALA A 8 -8.93 2.12 -11.02
C ALA A 8 -10.46 1.91 -10.98
N ARG A 9 -11.05 1.35 -12.05
CA ARG A 9 -12.50 1.06 -12.09
C ARG A 9 -12.94 0.08 -11.01
N ARG A 10 -12.18 -1.02 -10.78
CA ARG A 10 -12.51 -2.00 -9.74
C ARG A 10 -12.50 -1.37 -8.35
N TRP A 11 -11.52 -0.50 -8.07
CA TRP A 11 -11.48 0.22 -6.81
C TRP A 11 -12.58 1.28 -6.69
N ASP A 12 -12.92 2.00 -7.77
CA ASP A 12 -14.09 2.89 -7.77
C ASP A 12 -15.38 2.14 -7.43
N ASP A 13 -15.58 0.94 -7.98
CA ASP A 13 -16.75 0.10 -7.69
C ASP A 13 -16.78 -0.37 -6.23
N GLU A 14 -15.62 -0.80 -5.67
CA GLU A 14 -15.51 -1.19 -4.26
C GLU A 14 -15.87 -0.01 -3.34
N TYR A 15 -15.37 1.18 -3.62
CA TYR A 15 -15.68 2.35 -2.79
C TYR A 15 -17.12 2.84 -2.98
N ARG A 16 -17.71 2.78 -4.18
CA ARG A 16 -19.15 3.06 -4.38
C ARG A 16 -20.02 2.12 -3.55
N ASN A 17 -19.62 0.86 -3.41
CA ASN A 17 -20.30 -0.13 -2.58
C ASN A 17 -19.98 -0.01 -1.09
N GLN A 18 -19.41 1.11 -0.65
CA GLN A 18 -19.11 1.44 0.76
C GLN A 18 -18.15 0.44 1.45
N ARG A 19 -17.35 -0.30 0.67
CA ARG A 19 -16.35 -1.20 1.23
C ARG A 19 -15.35 -0.42 2.09
N TYR A 20 -14.93 -1.04 3.18
CA TYR A 20 -13.92 -0.52 4.11
C TYR A 20 -14.30 0.78 4.83
N LEU A 21 -15.56 1.24 4.77
CA LEU A 21 -15.97 2.53 5.33
C LEU A 21 -15.93 2.53 6.86
N ASP A 22 -16.48 1.46 7.45
CA ASP A 22 -16.63 1.31 8.90
C ASP A 22 -15.64 0.32 9.52
N GLU A 23 -14.66 -0.12 8.75
CA GLU A 23 -13.61 -0.98 9.27
C GLU A 23 -12.61 -0.18 10.12
N PRO A 24 -12.19 -0.69 11.28
CA PRO A 24 -11.16 -0.04 12.09
C PRO A 24 -9.83 0.01 11.33
N PRO A 25 -8.94 0.96 11.66
CA PRO A 25 -7.60 0.99 11.11
C PRO A 25 -6.86 -0.32 11.45
N LEU A 26 -5.90 -0.68 10.61
CA LEU A 26 -5.05 -1.84 10.86
C LEU A 26 -4.09 -1.55 12.02
N PRO A 27 -3.77 -2.53 12.88
CA PRO A 27 -2.79 -2.37 13.97
C PRO A 27 -1.41 -1.90 13.50
N PHE A 28 -1.08 -2.09 12.22
CA PHE A 28 0.14 -1.57 11.60
C PHE A 28 0.21 -0.04 11.64
N VAL A 29 -0.93 0.66 11.66
CA VAL A 29 -1.00 2.13 11.77
C VAL A 29 -0.41 2.62 13.10
N ASP A 30 -0.71 1.95 14.21
CA ASP A 30 -0.14 2.31 15.52
C ASP A 30 1.38 2.14 15.53
N ARG A 31 1.88 1.05 14.94
CA ARG A 31 3.31 0.80 14.81
C ARG A 31 4.02 1.84 13.92
N ILE A 32 3.35 2.31 12.86
CA ILE A 32 3.84 3.43 12.02
C ILE A 32 3.97 4.69 12.87
N LEU A 33 2.91 5.03 13.62
CA LEU A 33 2.91 6.20 14.49
C LEU A 33 4.02 6.15 15.55
N ASP A 34 4.21 5.01 16.20
CA ASP A 34 5.25 4.83 17.21
C ASP A 34 6.66 4.98 16.60
N THR A 35 6.87 4.44 15.41
CA THR A 35 8.15 4.56 14.69
C THR A 35 8.41 6.02 14.27
N LEU A 36 7.40 6.72 13.77
CA LEU A 36 7.53 8.14 13.40
C LEU A 36 7.78 9.02 14.62
N ARG A 37 7.08 8.80 15.76
CA ARG A 37 7.30 9.54 17.02
C ARG A 37 8.72 9.39 17.56
N ALA A 38 9.34 8.21 17.34
CA ALA A 38 10.72 7.96 17.75
C ALA A 38 11.77 8.67 16.88
N ASP A 39 11.38 9.18 15.70
CA ASP A 39 12.25 9.97 14.80
C ASP A 39 11.66 11.37 14.61
N ALA A 40 12.14 12.34 15.38
CA ALA A 40 11.64 13.72 15.36
C ALA A 40 11.72 14.38 13.96
N SER A 41 12.71 14.01 13.15
CA SER A 41 12.86 14.50 11.78
C SER A 41 11.76 13.96 10.87
N ALA A 42 11.40 12.70 11.02
CA ALA A 42 10.30 12.08 10.27
C ALA A 42 8.94 12.59 10.78
N TRP A 43 8.77 12.70 12.10
CA TRP A 43 7.50 13.17 12.71
C TRP A 43 7.11 14.56 12.25
N ASN A 44 8.06 15.49 12.19
CA ASN A 44 7.84 16.86 11.74
C ASN A 44 7.99 17.05 10.22
N GLY A 45 8.26 15.96 9.51
CA GLY A 45 8.45 15.96 8.07
C GLY A 45 7.14 15.80 7.29
N THR A 46 7.28 15.71 5.97
CA THR A 46 6.17 15.54 5.04
C THR A 46 6.17 14.12 4.48
N GLY A 47 5.01 13.45 4.54
CA GLY A 47 4.84 12.09 4.06
C GLY A 47 3.97 11.95 2.83
N LEU A 48 4.06 10.78 2.20
CA LEU A 48 3.15 10.32 1.14
C LEU A 48 2.51 8.99 1.54
N TYR A 49 1.18 8.94 1.51
CA TYR A 49 0.42 7.70 1.66
C TYR A 49 -0.09 7.25 0.29
N VAL A 50 0.43 6.14 -0.21
CA VAL A 50 0.00 5.54 -1.48
C VAL A 50 -1.15 4.58 -1.23
N GLY A 51 -2.25 4.75 -1.97
CA GLY A 51 -3.49 4.00 -1.79
C GLY A 51 -4.25 4.43 -0.54
N CYS A 52 -4.45 5.75 -0.36
CA CYS A 52 -5.12 6.29 0.82
C CYS A 52 -6.60 5.87 0.92
N GLY A 53 -7.21 5.43 -0.18
CA GLY A 53 -8.56 4.95 -0.23
C GLY A 53 -9.57 5.96 0.31
N ASN A 54 -10.61 5.47 0.97
CA ASN A 54 -11.60 6.29 1.68
C ASN A 54 -11.14 6.75 3.08
N GLY A 55 -9.85 6.52 3.43
CA GLY A 55 -9.23 7.05 4.64
C GLY A 55 -9.13 6.11 5.83
N ARG A 56 -9.49 4.81 5.71
CA ARG A 56 -9.45 3.84 6.81
C ARG A 56 -8.17 3.91 7.66
N ASN A 57 -7.01 3.83 7.00
CA ASN A 57 -5.70 3.87 7.65
C ASN A 57 -5.03 5.26 7.57
N TYR A 58 -5.47 6.10 6.65
CA TYR A 58 -4.92 7.43 6.41
C TYR A 58 -5.39 8.45 7.45
N LEU A 59 -6.70 8.46 7.79
CA LEU A 59 -7.27 9.45 8.70
C LEU A 59 -6.66 9.40 10.11
N PRO A 60 -6.43 8.23 10.74
CA PRO A 60 -5.77 8.19 12.05
C PRO A 60 -4.38 8.82 12.06
N LEU A 61 -3.65 8.75 10.95
CA LEU A 61 -2.33 9.38 10.81
C LEU A 61 -2.44 10.91 10.76
N ILE A 62 -3.44 11.43 10.00
CA ILE A 62 -3.74 12.87 9.96
C ILE A 62 -4.23 13.37 11.34
N ASP A 63 -5.08 12.59 12.01
CA ASP A 63 -5.60 12.93 13.33
C ASP A 63 -4.50 12.96 14.40
N ALA A 64 -3.41 12.22 14.21
CA ALA A 64 -2.21 12.29 15.04
C ALA A 64 -1.33 13.52 14.76
N GLY A 65 -1.67 14.34 13.75
CA GLY A 65 -0.97 15.59 13.43
C GLY A 65 0.08 15.48 12.31
N LEU A 66 0.15 14.36 11.59
CA LEU A 66 1.12 14.19 10.50
C LEU A 66 0.77 15.04 9.26
N VAL A 67 1.78 15.65 8.65
CA VAL A 67 1.67 16.29 7.34
C VAL A 67 1.79 15.21 6.26
N LEU A 68 0.66 14.82 5.65
CA LEU A 68 0.59 13.63 4.81
C LEU A 68 -0.22 13.89 3.53
N PHE A 69 0.41 13.69 2.38
CA PHE A 69 -0.27 13.64 1.11
C PHE A 69 -0.90 12.26 0.90
N GLY A 70 -2.15 12.21 0.45
CA GLY A 70 -2.84 10.98 0.09
C GLY A 70 -2.92 10.83 -1.43
N LEU A 71 -2.46 9.71 -1.95
CA LEU A 71 -2.53 9.36 -3.37
C LEU A 71 -3.37 8.10 -3.55
N ASP A 72 -4.31 8.11 -4.48
CA ASP A 72 -5.07 6.92 -4.89
C ASP A 72 -5.42 6.97 -6.37
N VAL A 73 -5.54 5.80 -7.00
CA VAL A 73 -5.98 5.68 -8.40
C VAL A 73 -7.49 5.83 -8.57
N SER A 74 -8.25 5.68 -7.47
CA SER A 74 -9.70 5.77 -7.44
C SER A 74 -10.16 7.22 -7.22
N ALA A 75 -10.82 7.79 -8.20
CA ALA A 75 -11.45 9.11 -8.08
C ALA A 75 -12.57 9.12 -7.04
N GLU A 76 -13.30 8.02 -6.92
CA GLU A 76 -14.36 7.86 -5.92
C GLU A 76 -13.78 7.89 -4.50
N ALA A 77 -12.66 7.17 -4.25
CA ALA A 77 -11.98 7.17 -2.96
C ALA A 77 -11.54 8.57 -2.55
N VAL A 78 -10.81 9.26 -3.43
CA VAL A 78 -10.29 10.61 -3.18
C VAL A 78 -11.43 11.60 -2.90
N THR A 79 -12.52 11.54 -3.70
CA THR A 79 -13.69 12.39 -3.50
C THR A 79 -14.36 12.14 -2.14
N ARG A 80 -14.54 10.88 -1.75
CA ARG A 80 -15.13 10.52 -0.45
C ARG A 80 -14.25 10.94 0.71
N LEU A 81 -12.95 10.74 0.59
CA LEU A 81 -11.99 11.15 1.61
C LEU A 81 -12.03 12.66 1.83
N GLY A 82 -12.06 13.46 0.77
CA GLY A 82 -12.20 14.93 0.87
C GLY A 82 -13.50 15.36 1.55
N ARG A 83 -14.62 14.67 1.29
CA ARG A 83 -15.89 14.93 1.98
C ARG A 83 -15.86 14.55 3.47
N ARG A 84 -15.14 13.50 3.84
CA ARG A 84 -14.97 13.07 5.24
C ARG A 84 -14.07 14.00 6.05
N ARG A 85 -13.20 14.74 5.37
CA ARG A 85 -12.24 15.68 5.98
C ARG A 85 -12.17 16.99 5.21
N PRO A 86 -13.21 17.83 5.28
CA PRO A 86 -13.24 19.11 4.55
C PRO A 86 -12.12 20.08 4.94
N ALA A 87 -11.57 19.93 6.16
CA ALA A 87 -10.46 20.74 6.63
C ALA A 87 -9.10 20.34 6.01
N LEU A 88 -9.01 19.18 5.36
CA LEU A 88 -7.78 18.75 4.68
C LEU A 88 -7.62 19.57 3.39
N PRO A 89 -6.44 20.18 3.14
CA PRO A 89 -6.21 20.91 1.90
C PRO A 89 -6.45 20.02 0.68
N ALA A 90 -7.22 20.48 -0.29
CA ALA A 90 -7.52 19.71 -1.50
C ALA A 90 -6.25 19.29 -2.25
N SER A 91 -5.18 20.09 -2.18
CA SER A 91 -3.87 19.77 -2.75
C SER A 91 -3.17 18.58 -2.09
N HIS A 92 -3.60 18.17 -0.89
CA HIS A 92 -3.07 16.99 -0.22
C HIS A 92 -3.70 15.68 -0.69
N LEU A 93 -4.80 15.74 -1.48
CA LEU A 93 -5.45 14.56 -2.02
C LEU A 93 -5.24 14.49 -3.54
N ILE A 94 -4.53 13.48 -3.99
CA ILE A 94 -4.09 13.32 -5.37
C ILE A 94 -4.76 12.07 -5.96
N CYS A 95 -5.48 12.23 -7.06
CA CYS A 95 -6.05 11.13 -7.83
C CYS A 95 -5.13 10.84 -9.03
N ASP A 96 -4.21 9.89 -8.87
CA ASP A 96 -3.26 9.52 -9.94
C ASP A 96 -2.63 8.14 -9.67
N ASP A 97 -1.90 7.63 -10.65
CA ASP A 97 -1.11 6.40 -10.55
C ASP A 97 0.26 6.69 -9.92
N PHE A 98 0.60 5.99 -8.85
CA PHE A 98 1.88 6.15 -8.15
C PHE A 98 3.10 6.04 -9.06
N ARG A 99 3.03 5.23 -10.12
CA ARG A 99 4.14 5.03 -11.06
C ARG A 99 4.45 6.27 -11.90
N THR A 100 3.48 7.16 -12.08
CA THR A 100 3.56 8.28 -13.04
C THR A 100 3.23 9.65 -12.46
N PHE A 101 2.65 9.72 -11.25
CA PHE A 101 2.22 10.99 -10.67
C PHE A 101 3.39 11.97 -10.52
N GLN A 102 3.08 13.26 -10.65
CA GLN A 102 4.05 14.32 -10.39
C GLN A 102 4.03 14.66 -8.90
N SER A 103 5.20 14.53 -8.27
CA SER A 103 5.31 14.80 -6.84
C SER A 103 5.15 16.31 -6.55
N PRO A 104 4.35 16.70 -5.56
CA PRO A 104 4.23 18.11 -5.14
C PRO A 104 5.47 18.61 -4.39
N THR A 105 6.35 17.72 -3.96
CA THR A 105 7.60 18.04 -3.28
C THR A 105 8.79 17.36 -3.96
N ALA A 106 10.00 17.87 -3.73
CA ALA A 106 11.22 17.24 -4.26
C ALA A 106 11.46 15.86 -3.65
N ARG A 107 11.21 15.69 -2.34
CA ARG A 107 11.39 14.45 -1.58
C ARG A 107 10.42 14.42 -0.40
N PHE A 108 10.06 13.19 0.02
CA PHE A 108 9.30 12.94 1.22
C PHE A 108 10.20 12.44 2.36
N ASP A 109 9.84 12.74 3.59
CA ASP A 109 10.50 12.23 4.79
C ASP A 109 10.10 10.81 5.10
N TYR A 110 8.86 10.43 4.76
CA TYR A 110 8.36 9.07 4.89
C TYR A 110 7.34 8.74 3.80
N LEU A 111 7.22 7.45 3.48
CA LEU A 111 6.25 6.91 2.54
C LEU A 111 5.56 5.69 3.15
N ILE A 112 4.24 5.63 3.00
CA ILE A 112 3.41 4.56 3.52
C ILE A 112 2.67 3.91 2.35
N ALA A 113 2.75 2.57 2.23
CA ALA A 113 2.01 1.80 1.24
C ALA A 113 1.42 0.55 1.92
N ILE A 114 0.12 0.58 2.22
CA ILE A 114 -0.60 -0.52 2.84
C ILE A 114 -1.52 -1.17 1.82
N GLN A 115 -1.24 -2.43 1.46
CA GLN A 115 -2.05 -3.25 0.54
C GLN A 115 -2.18 -2.68 -0.88
N VAL A 116 -1.16 -1.97 -1.36
CA VAL A 116 -1.16 -1.34 -2.70
C VAL A 116 -0.14 -1.97 -3.64
N PHE A 117 1.11 -2.17 -3.21
CA PHE A 117 2.20 -2.61 -4.09
C PHE A 117 2.10 -4.08 -4.53
N GLN A 118 1.05 -4.74 -4.15
CA GLN A 118 0.67 -6.06 -4.64
C GLN A 118 -0.17 -6.02 -5.93
N HIS A 119 -0.58 -4.84 -6.43
CA HIS A 119 -1.37 -4.71 -7.65
C HIS A 119 -0.47 -4.62 -8.89
N GLY A 120 -0.68 -5.55 -9.82
CA GLY A 120 0.08 -5.65 -11.06
C GLY A 120 0.98 -6.88 -11.12
N GLY A 121 1.75 -6.99 -12.21
CA GLY A 121 2.75 -8.02 -12.41
C GLY A 121 4.13 -7.62 -11.86
N ASP A 122 5.13 -8.47 -12.09
CA ASP A 122 6.49 -8.28 -11.56
C ASP A 122 7.12 -6.94 -11.99
N ALA A 123 6.90 -6.51 -13.23
CA ALA A 123 7.39 -5.22 -13.73
C ALA A 123 6.74 -4.02 -13.01
N ASP A 124 5.44 -4.10 -12.68
CA ASP A 124 4.75 -3.05 -11.92
C ASP A 124 5.30 -2.98 -10.50
N VAL A 125 5.52 -4.15 -9.88
CA VAL A 125 6.11 -4.26 -8.54
C VAL A 125 7.50 -3.65 -8.52
N ALA A 126 8.37 -3.98 -9.48
CA ALA A 126 9.71 -3.40 -9.59
C ALA A 126 9.65 -1.87 -9.71
N ALA A 127 8.73 -1.35 -10.52
CA ALA A 127 8.53 0.08 -10.68
C ALA A 127 8.10 0.78 -9.38
N TYR A 128 7.27 0.14 -8.56
CA TYR A 128 6.88 0.70 -7.25
C TYR A 128 8.10 0.89 -6.32
N PHE A 129 8.95 -0.12 -6.16
CA PHE A 129 10.12 -0.03 -5.29
C PHE A 129 11.13 1.01 -5.79
N ALA A 130 11.41 1.05 -7.10
CA ALA A 130 12.27 2.06 -7.70
C ALA A 130 11.73 3.48 -7.47
N ARG A 131 10.41 3.65 -7.59
CA ARG A 131 9.75 4.95 -7.38
C ARG A 131 9.82 5.40 -5.92
N VAL A 132 9.63 4.49 -4.95
CA VAL A 132 9.80 4.81 -3.52
C VAL A 132 11.21 5.33 -3.24
N ALA A 133 12.25 4.64 -3.74
CA ALA A 133 13.63 5.08 -3.57
C ALA A 133 13.89 6.45 -4.22
N ALA A 134 13.22 6.75 -5.34
CA ALA A 134 13.33 8.06 -6.00
C ALA A 134 12.64 9.18 -5.23
N LEU A 135 11.54 8.91 -4.53
CA LEU A 135 10.71 9.93 -3.87
C LEU A 135 11.10 10.19 -2.40
N LEU A 136 11.71 9.24 -1.72
CA LEU A 136 12.18 9.44 -0.34
C LEU A 136 13.51 10.20 -0.31
N ARG A 137 13.73 11.03 0.72
CA ARG A 137 15.07 11.56 1.01
C ARG A 137 15.99 10.46 1.57
N PRO A 138 17.31 10.60 1.49
CA PRO A 138 18.23 9.77 2.27
C PRO A 138 17.85 9.82 3.75
N GLY A 139 17.84 8.66 4.41
CA GLY A 139 17.37 8.52 5.79
C GLY A 139 15.84 8.56 5.97
N GLY A 140 15.05 8.75 4.91
CA GLY A 140 13.59 8.72 4.97
C GLY A 140 13.03 7.32 5.25
N LEU A 141 11.86 7.24 5.87
CA LEU A 141 11.24 6.00 6.31
C LEU A 141 10.25 5.45 5.27
N PHE A 142 10.28 4.16 5.04
CA PHE A 142 9.32 3.45 4.20
C PHE A 142 8.58 2.38 4.99
N PHE A 143 7.25 2.46 4.99
CA PHE A 143 6.33 1.54 5.63
C PHE A 143 5.56 0.77 4.57
N LEU A 144 5.69 -0.53 4.57
CA LEU A 144 5.10 -1.40 3.55
C LEU A 144 4.29 -2.52 4.18
N ARG A 145 3.06 -2.73 3.66
CA ARG A 145 2.26 -3.93 3.95
C ARG A 145 1.73 -4.51 2.66
N VAL A 146 2.10 -5.78 2.37
CA VAL A 146 1.78 -6.47 1.12
C VAL A 146 1.45 -7.95 1.34
N ASN A 147 0.78 -8.58 0.39
CA ASN A 147 0.44 -10.01 0.47
C ASN A 147 1.68 -10.90 0.55
N ALA A 148 1.64 -11.89 1.44
CA ALA A 148 2.64 -12.95 1.53
C ALA A 148 2.24 -14.17 0.72
N VAL A 149 3.22 -14.92 0.18
CA VAL A 149 2.99 -16.19 -0.53
C VAL A 149 2.39 -17.27 0.37
N SER A 150 2.50 -17.15 1.69
CA SER A 150 1.85 -18.02 2.69
C SER A 150 0.33 -17.79 2.81
N THR A 151 -0.24 -16.79 2.11
CA THR A 151 -1.69 -16.59 2.03
C THR A 151 -2.39 -17.80 1.41
N GLN A 152 -3.38 -18.34 2.09
CA GLN A 152 -4.29 -19.32 1.50
C GLN A 152 -5.30 -18.59 0.59
N ILE A 153 -5.05 -18.61 -0.73
CA ILE A 153 -5.89 -17.87 -1.68
C ILE A 153 -7.28 -18.52 -1.75
N TYR A 154 -8.33 -17.77 -1.43
CA TYR A 154 -9.69 -18.28 -1.31
C TYR A 154 -10.45 -18.32 -2.66
N HIS A 155 -10.32 -17.26 -3.45
CA HIS A 155 -11.02 -17.12 -4.72
C HIS A 155 -10.33 -17.92 -5.83
N ALA A 156 -11.11 -18.36 -6.85
CA ALA A 156 -10.57 -18.99 -8.06
C ALA A 156 -9.58 -18.03 -8.73
N HIS A 157 -8.48 -18.59 -9.20
CA HIS A 157 -7.39 -17.80 -9.78
C HIS A 157 -6.53 -18.63 -10.75
N THR A 158 -5.95 -17.94 -11.69
CA THR A 158 -4.93 -18.46 -12.60
C THR A 158 -3.56 -17.94 -12.18
N VAL A 159 -2.59 -18.84 -12.01
CA VAL A 159 -1.19 -18.45 -11.82
C VAL A 159 -0.65 -17.89 -13.13
N VAL A 160 -0.16 -16.65 -13.08
CA VAL A 160 0.36 -15.94 -14.26
C VAL A 160 1.89 -16.01 -14.28
N ASP A 161 2.53 -15.88 -13.13
CA ASP A 161 3.98 -15.92 -13.04
C ASP A 161 4.46 -16.39 -11.65
N ARG A 162 5.64 -17.01 -11.64
CA ARG A 162 6.43 -17.31 -10.43
C ARG A 162 7.86 -16.86 -10.67
N ASN A 163 8.32 -15.89 -9.92
CA ASN A 163 9.70 -15.45 -10.07
C ASN A 163 10.69 -16.40 -9.35
N ASN A 164 11.96 -16.28 -9.69
CA ASN A 164 13.05 -17.11 -9.15
C ASN A 164 13.34 -16.87 -7.64
N LEU A 165 12.74 -15.84 -7.05
CA LEU A 165 12.82 -15.52 -5.62
C LEU A 165 11.62 -16.05 -4.83
N GLY A 166 10.72 -16.82 -5.46
CA GLY A 166 9.56 -17.43 -4.84
C GLY A 166 8.31 -16.54 -4.78
N GLY A 167 8.35 -15.36 -5.39
CA GLY A 167 7.16 -14.52 -5.54
C GLY A 167 6.16 -15.12 -6.52
N LEU A 168 4.88 -14.84 -6.32
CA LEU A 168 3.76 -15.40 -7.08
C LEU A 168 2.83 -14.30 -7.58
N THR A 169 2.62 -14.22 -8.90
CA THR A 169 1.58 -13.37 -9.50
C THR A 169 0.41 -14.22 -9.97
N ILE A 170 -0.79 -13.85 -9.56
CA ILE A 170 -2.04 -14.48 -10.00
C ILE A 170 -2.94 -13.46 -10.69
N ARG A 171 -3.87 -13.96 -11.49
CA ARG A 171 -5.07 -13.24 -11.90
C ARG A 171 -6.27 -13.88 -11.21
N TYR A 172 -7.07 -13.09 -10.51
CA TYR A 172 -8.33 -13.58 -9.97
C TYR A 172 -9.33 -13.84 -11.10
N ASP A 173 -9.94 -15.02 -11.09
CA ASP A 173 -10.94 -15.43 -12.08
C ASP A 173 -12.36 -15.12 -11.59
N ASP A 174 -12.56 -15.00 -10.27
CA ASP A 174 -13.83 -14.63 -9.64
C ASP A 174 -13.69 -13.61 -8.52
N GLY A 175 -14.85 -13.27 -7.90
CA GLY A 175 -14.92 -12.37 -6.75
C GLY A 175 -14.69 -10.89 -7.08
N PRO A 176 -14.58 -10.04 -6.05
CA PRO A 176 -14.51 -8.58 -6.22
C PRO A 176 -13.28 -8.10 -7.02
N LYS A 177 -12.22 -8.90 -7.02
CA LYS A 177 -10.95 -8.60 -7.71
C LYS A 177 -10.81 -9.35 -9.04
N SER A 178 -11.91 -9.92 -9.57
CA SER A 178 -11.89 -10.64 -10.85
C SER A 178 -11.23 -9.82 -11.96
N GLY A 179 -10.30 -10.43 -12.67
CA GLY A 179 -9.50 -9.84 -13.74
C GLY A 179 -8.25 -9.08 -13.28
N LEU A 180 -8.11 -8.76 -11.98
CA LEU A 180 -6.93 -8.08 -11.47
C LEU A 180 -5.74 -9.02 -11.31
N LEU A 181 -4.56 -8.53 -11.67
CA LEU A 181 -3.29 -9.14 -11.32
C LEU A 181 -2.92 -8.76 -9.89
N ILE A 182 -2.62 -9.78 -9.08
CA ILE A 182 -2.19 -9.61 -7.69
C ILE A 182 -0.90 -10.38 -7.46
N HIS A 183 0.09 -9.70 -6.90
CA HIS A 183 1.36 -10.29 -6.54
C HIS A 183 1.40 -10.65 -5.04
N PHE A 184 2.00 -11.79 -4.75
CA PHE A 184 2.25 -12.31 -3.40
C PHE A 184 3.76 -12.44 -3.23
N PHE A 185 4.30 -11.81 -2.22
CA PHE A 185 5.74 -11.71 -2.00
C PHE A 185 6.26 -12.84 -1.12
N SER A 186 7.42 -13.38 -1.48
CA SER A 186 8.25 -14.15 -0.55
C SER A 186 9.13 -13.23 0.30
N ASP A 187 9.66 -13.73 1.42
CA ASP A 187 10.66 -13.01 2.23
C ASP A 187 11.93 -12.72 1.41
N ALA A 188 12.42 -13.70 0.67
CA ALA A 188 13.61 -13.55 -0.17
C ALA A 188 13.44 -12.45 -1.23
N GLU A 189 12.28 -12.40 -1.88
CA GLU A 189 12.00 -11.36 -2.85
C GLU A 189 11.97 -9.97 -2.23
N LEU A 190 11.27 -9.79 -1.11
CA LEU A 190 11.19 -8.49 -0.44
C LEU A 190 12.57 -7.99 -0.01
N ARG A 191 13.40 -8.86 0.55
CA ARG A 191 14.78 -8.52 0.92
C ARG A 191 15.57 -8.07 -0.30
N THR A 192 15.55 -8.83 -1.38
CA THR A 192 16.28 -8.51 -2.61
C THR A 192 15.84 -7.19 -3.22
N ARG A 193 14.52 -6.91 -3.25
CA ARG A 193 13.99 -5.65 -3.81
C ARG A 193 14.34 -4.43 -2.95
N LEU A 194 14.58 -4.60 -1.67
CA LEU A 194 14.88 -3.51 -0.74
C LEU A 194 16.37 -3.29 -0.51
N GLU A 195 17.20 -4.33 -0.55
CA GLU A 195 18.59 -4.30 -0.10
C GLU A 195 19.47 -3.23 -0.76
N SER A 196 19.22 -2.90 -2.04
CA SER A 196 20.02 -1.90 -2.77
C SER A 196 19.80 -0.47 -2.29
N ALA A 197 18.60 -0.13 -1.83
CA ALA A 197 18.20 1.24 -1.52
C ALA A 197 17.81 1.45 -0.05
N PHE A 198 17.57 0.37 0.69
CA PHE A 198 17.01 0.44 2.05
C PHE A 198 17.78 -0.43 3.04
N VAL A 199 17.67 -0.04 4.30
CA VAL A 199 18.04 -0.89 5.46
C VAL A 199 16.79 -1.12 6.31
N PRO A 200 16.55 -2.36 6.78
CA PRO A 200 15.44 -2.62 7.69
C PRO A 200 15.58 -1.84 9.00
N VAL A 201 14.52 -1.20 9.44
CA VAL A 201 14.38 -0.63 10.81
C VAL A 201 13.93 -1.73 11.76
N GLN A 202 13.06 -2.63 11.27
CA GLN A 202 12.61 -3.83 11.96
C GLN A 202 12.67 -5.02 11.01
N HIS A 203 12.84 -6.22 11.54
CA HIS A 203 12.74 -7.44 10.73
C HIS A 203 11.35 -7.54 10.09
N PRO A 204 11.25 -8.04 8.85
CA PRO A 204 9.97 -8.36 8.23
C PRO A 204 9.13 -9.24 9.15
N ARG A 205 7.85 -8.92 9.28
CA ARG A 205 6.91 -9.67 10.09
C ARG A 205 5.74 -10.12 9.25
N GLU A 206 5.36 -11.38 9.35
CA GLU A 206 4.06 -11.84 8.83
C GLU A 206 2.95 -11.49 9.83
N ASP A 207 1.90 -10.86 9.30
CA ASP A 207 0.63 -10.65 9.99
C ASP A 207 -0.40 -11.61 9.39
N VAL A 208 -0.87 -12.56 10.22
CA VAL A 208 -1.77 -13.63 9.81
C VAL A 208 -3.17 -13.34 10.35
N THR A 209 -4.12 -13.16 9.43
CA THR A 209 -5.53 -12.95 9.77
C THR A 209 -6.36 -14.15 9.35
N ALA A 210 -7.03 -14.81 10.30
CA ALA A 210 -8.02 -15.84 9.99
C ALA A 210 -9.22 -15.22 9.27
N ARG A 211 -9.73 -15.91 8.24
CA ARG A 211 -10.94 -15.45 7.55
C ARG A 211 -12.18 -15.73 8.39
N ALA A 212 -13.11 -14.77 8.39
CA ALA A 212 -14.42 -14.98 8.96
C ALA A 212 -15.28 -15.89 8.07
N ALA A 213 -16.10 -16.72 8.71
CA ALA A 213 -17.09 -17.54 8.00
C ALA A 213 -17.97 -16.69 7.05
N PRO A 214 -18.40 -17.22 5.90
CA PRO A 214 -18.21 -18.58 5.41
C PRO A 214 -16.85 -18.86 4.73
N LYS A 215 -15.97 -17.87 4.65
CA LYS A 215 -14.63 -18.03 4.05
C LYS A 215 -13.74 -18.82 5.01
N THR A 216 -12.88 -19.68 4.45
CA THR A 216 -11.93 -20.50 5.21
C THR A 216 -10.49 -20.06 4.97
N GLY A 217 -9.58 -20.55 5.81
CA GLY A 217 -8.16 -20.30 5.71
C GLY A 217 -7.73 -18.95 6.28
N SER A 218 -6.53 -18.53 5.95
CA SER A 218 -5.92 -17.30 6.44
C SER A 218 -5.47 -16.38 5.31
N TRP A 219 -5.40 -15.12 5.62
CA TRP A 219 -4.76 -14.10 4.80
C TRP A 219 -3.50 -13.64 5.52
N THR A 220 -2.35 -13.81 4.89
CA THR A 220 -1.06 -13.44 5.45
C THR A 220 -0.48 -12.26 4.68
N GLN A 221 0.07 -11.31 5.41
CA GLN A 221 0.71 -10.15 4.83
C GLN A 221 2.04 -9.86 5.50
N TRP A 222 3.01 -9.44 4.72
CA TRP A 222 4.26 -8.89 5.21
C TRP A 222 4.06 -7.47 5.70
N GLU A 223 4.59 -7.16 6.87
CA GLU A 223 4.76 -5.81 7.39
C GLU A 223 6.24 -5.49 7.52
N MET A 224 6.66 -4.41 6.89
CA MET A 224 8.06 -3.99 6.83
C MET A 224 8.19 -2.50 7.13
N MET A 225 9.28 -2.16 7.81
CA MET A 225 9.70 -0.79 8.07
C MET A 225 11.17 -0.67 7.70
N CYS A 226 11.47 0.24 6.78
CA CYS A 226 12.80 0.41 6.23
C CYS A 226 13.21 1.88 6.26
N LYS A 227 14.52 2.12 6.28
CA LYS A 227 15.12 3.46 6.14
C LYS A 227 15.90 3.52 4.83
N ARG A 228 15.71 4.59 4.04
CA ARG A 228 16.47 4.78 2.81
C ARG A 228 17.96 5.03 3.14
N ARG A 229 18.85 4.40 2.37
CA ARG A 229 20.31 4.62 2.43
C ARG A 229 20.68 6.04 2.03
#